data_dda1b0e3629ac7165b410fea72cd9bcf
#
_entry.id   dda1b0e3629ac7165b410fea72cd9bcf
#
_cell.length_a   1.000
_cell.length_b   1.000
_cell.length_c   1.000
_cell.angle_alpha   90.00
_cell.angle_beta   90.00
_cell.angle_gamma   90.00
#
_symmetry.space_group_name_H-M   'P 1'
#
loop_
_entity.id
_entity.type
_entity.pdbx_description
1 polymer ?
#
loop_
_entity_poly.entity_id
_entity_poly.type
_entity_poly.pdbx_seq_one_letter_code
_entity_poly.pdbx_strand_id
1 'polypeptide(L)'
;VAGRKQANDYADAIEKKTGRRPCIFLTNGFETRIIDGDYPERKVANVYSKEDLEKMFNLRKMRTSLENVVIDKNIAGRYYQEAAIKAVCNAFDKKHRRKALLVMATGSGKTRTVIELCHVLLDAGWIKNILFLADRTSLVIQAKRAFRNNYPDLSVTNLCDEKDNYNAHCVFSTYQTMMNCIDSAKEEDRKIFTCGHFDLVI
;
A
#
# COMPACT_ATOMS: atom_id res chain seq x y z
N VAL A 1 -5.31 -28.19 -2.35
CA VAL A 1 -4.24 -28.45 -1.34
C VAL A 1 -2.99 -28.96 -2.03
N ALA A 2 -3.08 -29.96 -2.94
CA ALA A 2 -1.91 -30.53 -3.66
C ALA A 2 -1.19 -29.46 -4.51
N GLY A 3 -1.89 -28.63 -5.26
CA GLY A 3 -1.30 -27.59 -6.10
C GLY A 3 -0.50 -26.54 -5.33
N ARG A 4 -0.85 -26.23 -4.05
CA ARG A 4 -0.07 -25.26 -3.24
C ARG A 4 1.32 -25.78 -2.92
N LYS A 5 1.44 -27.07 -2.53
CA LYS A 5 2.74 -27.68 -2.24
C LYS A 5 3.62 -27.66 -3.48
N GLN A 6 3.10 -28.16 -4.60
CA GLN A 6 3.82 -28.18 -5.87
C GLN A 6 4.27 -26.76 -6.32
N ALA A 7 3.42 -25.74 -6.18
CA ALA A 7 3.77 -24.37 -6.52
C ALA A 7 4.89 -23.80 -5.63
N ASN A 8 4.90 -24.13 -4.33
CA ASN A 8 5.99 -23.79 -3.43
C ASN A 8 7.29 -24.52 -3.80
N ASP A 9 7.22 -25.81 -4.10
CA ASP A 9 8.39 -26.60 -4.51
C ASP A 9 9.03 -26.01 -5.78
N TYR A 10 8.22 -25.57 -6.75
CA TYR A 10 8.71 -24.84 -7.94
C TYR A 10 9.32 -23.48 -7.59
N ALA A 11 8.68 -22.72 -6.69
CA ALA A 11 9.22 -21.45 -6.25
C ALA A 11 10.57 -21.59 -5.56
N ASP A 12 10.73 -22.62 -4.72
CA ASP A 12 12.00 -22.96 -4.04
C ASP A 12 13.09 -23.33 -5.05
N ALA A 13 12.75 -24.10 -6.08
CA ALA A 13 13.69 -24.47 -7.14
C ALA A 13 14.14 -23.26 -7.97
N ILE A 14 13.21 -22.34 -8.29
CA ILE A 14 13.51 -21.10 -9.02
C ILE A 14 14.38 -20.20 -8.14
N GLU A 15 14.06 -20.05 -6.86
CA GLU A 15 14.82 -19.23 -5.93
C GLU A 15 16.27 -19.72 -5.79
N LYS A 16 16.47 -21.04 -5.65
CA LYS A 16 17.81 -21.65 -5.65
C LYS A 16 18.61 -21.35 -6.92
N LYS A 17 17.94 -21.31 -8.07
CA LYS A 17 18.59 -21.08 -9.37
C LYS A 17 18.87 -19.60 -9.65
N THR A 18 17.99 -18.70 -9.23
CA THR A 18 18.01 -17.28 -9.63
C THR A 18 18.35 -16.33 -8.49
N GLY A 19 18.39 -16.82 -7.24
CA GLY A 19 18.54 -15.99 -6.04
C GLY A 19 17.31 -15.12 -5.71
N ARG A 20 16.19 -15.33 -6.41
CA ARG A 20 14.98 -14.54 -6.24
C ARG A 20 13.74 -15.43 -6.18
N ARG A 21 13.01 -15.35 -5.04
CA ARG A 21 11.74 -16.06 -4.90
C ARG A 21 10.65 -15.41 -5.75
N PRO A 22 9.99 -16.16 -6.65
CA PRO A 22 8.88 -15.66 -7.44
C PRO A 22 7.62 -15.47 -6.58
N CYS A 23 6.69 -14.61 -7.04
CA CYS A 23 5.32 -14.60 -6.56
C CYS A 23 4.56 -15.80 -7.12
N ILE A 24 3.79 -16.49 -6.28
CA ILE A 24 2.98 -17.62 -6.69
C ILE A 24 1.54 -17.15 -6.86
N PHE A 25 0.95 -17.39 -8.02
CA PHE A 25 -0.46 -17.19 -8.26
C PHE A 25 -1.15 -18.56 -8.37
N LEU A 26 -2.21 -18.74 -7.60
CA LEU A 26 -3.07 -19.91 -7.62
C LEU A 26 -4.44 -19.50 -8.13
N THR A 27 -4.96 -20.20 -9.12
CA THR A 27 -6.31 -19.92 -9.65
C THR A 27 -7.05 -21.20 -9.95
N ASN A 28 -8.38 -21.14 -9.83
CA ASN A 28 -9.31 -22.19 -10.27
C ASN A 28 -10.24 -21.69 -11.37
N GLY A 29 -9.92 -20.53 -11.99
CA GLY A 29 -10.74 -19.87 -13.00
C GLY A 29 -11.77 -18.86 -12.42
N PHE A 30 -12.18 -19.02 -11.16
CA PHE A 30 -13.15 -18.13 -10.49
C PHE A 30 -12.50 -17.25 -9.42
N GLU A 31 -11.47 -17.76 -8.78
CA GLU A 31 -10.76 -17.08 -7.72
C GLU A 31 -9.26 -17.16 -7.96
N THR A 32 -8.60 -16.01 -7.84
CA THR A 32 -7.13 -15.93 -7.91
C THR A 32 -6.58 -15.55 -6.55
N ARG A 33 -5.54 -16.27 -6.13
CA ARG A 33 -4.82 -16.04 -4.87
C ARG A 33 -3.35 -15.83 -5.14
N ILE A 34 -2.71 -15.01 -4.30
CA ILE A 34 -1.27 -14.77 -4.34
C ILE A 34 -0.62 -15.25 -3.04
N ILE A 35 0.54 -15.90 -3.18
CA ILE A 35 1.50 -16.15 -2.10
C ILE A 35 2.72 -15.29 -2.41
N ASP A 36 3.07 -14.41 -1.47
CA ASP A 36 4.08 -13.37 -1.62
C ASP A 36 5.06 -13.41 -0.44
N GLY A 37 6.12 -14.21 -0.58
CA GLY A 37 7.11 -14.39 0.47
C GLY A 37 6.51 -14.89 1.78
N ASP A 38 6.85 -14.24 2.88
CA ASP A 38 6.41 -14.61 4.23
C ASP A 38 5.00 -14.12 4.61
N TYR A 39 4.36 -13.38 3.70
CA TYR A 39 3.00 -12.90 3.94
C TYR A 39 1.95 -14.00 3.76
N PRO A 40 0.86 -13.98 4.55
CA PRO A 40 -0.23 -14.91 4.38
C PRO A 40 -0.83 -14.88 2.97
N GLU A 41 -1.18 -16.07 2.46
CA GLU A 41 -1.92 -16.20 1.20
C GLU A 41 -3.17 -15.33 1.23
N ARG A 42 -3.45 -14.62 0.13
CA ARG A 42 -4.62 -13.75 0.01
C ARG A 42 -5.27 -13.83 -1.35
N LYS A 43 -6.57 -13.56 -1.39
CA LYS A 43 -7.33 -13.39 -2.63
C LYS A 43 -6.94 -12.07 -3.29
N VAL A 44 -6.84 -12.10 -4.61
CA VAL A 44 -6.60 -10.93 -5.46
C VAL A 44 -7.59 -10.95 -6.62
N ALA A 45 -7.85 -9.78 -7.21
CA ALA A 45 -8.81 -9.69 -8.32
C ALA A 45 -8.29 -10.35 -9.59
N ASN A 46 -6.98 -10.29 -9.84
CA ASN A 46 -6.35 -10.89 -11.02
C ASN A 46 -4.85 -11.16 -10.77
N VAL A 47 -4.18 -11.78 -11.74
CA VAL A 47 -2.72 -11.84 -11.79
C VAL A 47 -2.18 -10.41 -12.00
N TYR A 48 -1.07 -10.11 -11.35
CA TYR A 48 -0.44 -8.79 -11.43
C TYR A 48 0.23 -8.55 -12.78
N SER A 49 0.26 -7.31 -13.21
CA SER A 49 1.00 -6.89 -14.39
C SER A 49 2.52 -7.08 -14.19
N LYS A 50 3.26 -7.05 -15.29
CA LYS A 50 4.74 -7.10 -15.23
C LYS A 50 5.28 -5.93 -14.41
N GLU A 51 4.75 -4.74 -14.63
CA GLU A 51 5.13 -3.51 -13.96
C GLU A 51 4.85 -3.58 -12.45
N ASP A 52 3.69 -4.13 -12.05
CA ASP A 52 3.35 -4.35 -10.64
C ASP A 52 4.32 -5.33 -9.96
N LEU A 53 4.66 -6.42 -10.66
CA LEU A 53 5.61 -7.42 -10.15
C LEU A 53 7.03 -6.84 -10.03
N GLU A 54 7.49 -6.07 -11.02
CA GLU A 54 8.78 -5.39 -10.97
C GLU A 54 8.83 -4.39 -9.82
N LYS A 55 7.77 -3.59 -9.62
CA LYS A 55 7.65 -2.68 -8.48
C LYS A 55 7.72 -3.45 -7.16
N MET A 56 6.97 -4.53 -7.00
CA MET A 56 7.01 -5.36 -5.79
C MET A 56 8.42 -5.90 -5.51
N PHE A 57 9.12 -6.39 -6.51
CA PHE A 57 10.49 -6.91 -6.34
C PHE A 57 11.47 -5.80 -5.99
N ASN A 58 11.32 -4.60 -6.56
CA ASN A 58 12.15 -3.46 -6.22
C ASN A 58 11.91 -3.00 -4.77
N LEU A 59 10.64 -2.89 -4.34
CA LEU A 59 10.31 -2.58 -2.95
C LEU A 59 10.89 -3.63 -1.98
N ARG A 60 10.83 -4.94 -2.31
CA ARG A 60 11.44 -5.98 -1.47
C ARG A 60 12.95 -5.79 -1.28
N LYS A 61 13.65 -5.34 -2.32
CA LYS A 61 15.11 -5.08 -2.24
C LYS A 61 15.43 -3.81 -1.46
N MET A 62 14.56 -2.80 -1.52
CA MET A 62 14.77 -1.50 -0.90
C MET A 62 14.32 -1.45 0.56
N ARG A 63 13.44 -2.37 0.98
CA ARG A 63 12.92 -2.40 2.34
C ARG A 63 14.01 -2.47 3.39
N THR A 64 13.93 -1.53 4.34
CA THR A 64 14.70 -1.57 5.58
C THR A 64 13.79 -2.00 6.73
N SER A 65 14.38 -2.42 7.86
CA SER A 65 13.60 -2.79 9.04
C SER A 65 12.83 -1.60 9.60
N LEU A 66 11.58 -1.84 10.01
CA LEU A 66 10.73 -0.85 10.68
C LEU A 66 10.91 -0.83 12.20
N GLU A 67 11.92 -1.53 12.73
CA GLU A 67 12.12 -1.65 14.19
C GLU A 67 12.55 -0.34 14.85
N ASN A 68 13.47 0.39 14.20
CA ASN A 68 14.05 1.62 14.73
C ASN A 68 13.74 2.84 13.86
N VAL A 69 12.48 2.95 13.41
CA VAL A 69 12.06 4.08 12.58
C VAL A 69 12.12 5.39 13.36
N VAL A 70 12.60 6.41 12.69
CA VAL A 70 12.58 7.79 13.22
C VAL A 70 11.20 8.37 12.94
N ILE A 71 10.56 8.90 13.96
CA ILE A 71 9.24 9.54 13.86
C ILE A 71 9.43 11.05 14.01
N ASP A 72 8.95 11.82 13.03
CA ASP A 72 9.00 13.28 13.12
C ASP A 72 7.97 13.78 14.15
N LYS A 73 8.51 14.29 15.27
CA LYS A 73 7.70 14.82 16.38
C LYS A 73 6.93 16.08 16.01
N ASN A 74 7.35 16.81 14.96
CA ASN A 74 6.59 17.94 14.46
C ASN A 74 5.28 17.49 13.78
N ILE A 75 5.25 16.27 13.23
CA ILE A 75 4.07 15.67 12.61
C ILE A 75 3.27 14.87 13.63
N ALA A 76 3.89 13.94 14.35
CA ALA A 76 3.23 13.00 15.27
C ALA A 76 4.00 12.89 16.60
N GLY A 77 4.04 14.00 17.36
CA GLY A 77 4.85 14.11 18.58
C GLY A 77 4.19 13.67 19.87
N ARG A 78 2.92 13.23 19.85
CA ARG A 78 2.27 12.74 21.07
C ARG A 78 2.59 11.27 21.31
N TYR A 79 2.86 10.89 22.57
CA TYR A 79 3.30 9.53 22.91
C TYR A 79 2.43 8.41 22.34
N TYR A 80 1.11 8.60 22.32
CA TYR A 80 0.16 7.60 21.80
C TYR A 80 0.18 7.54 20.25
N GLN A 81 0.54 8.61 19.57
CA GLN A 81 0.74 8.62 18.11
C GLN A 81 1.99 7.83 17.75
N GLU A 82 3.09 8.08 18.45
CA GLU A 82 4.33 7.29 18.28
C GLU A 82 4.10 5.81 18.58
N ALA A 83 3.39 5.50 19.67
CA ALA A 83 3.04 4.13 20.02
C ALA A 83 2.19 3.44 18.96
N ALA A 84 1.21 4.14 18.37
CA ALA A 84 0.36 3.63 17.30
C ALA A 84 1.18 3.34 16.03
N ILE A 85 2.05 4.26 15.60
CA ILE A 85 2.93 4.08 14.43
C ILE A 85 3.84 2.88 14.63
N LYS A 86 4.53 2.79 15.78
CA LYS A 86 5.41 1.66 16.12
C LYS A 86 4.66 0.32 16.16
N ALA A 87 3.42 0.32 16.64
CA ALA A 87 2.58 -0.88 16.66
C ALA A 87 2.23 -1.36 15.25
N VAL A 88 1.91 -0.44 14.32
CA VAL A 88 1.66 -0.78 12.91
C VAL A 88 2.94 -1.27 12.23
N CYS A 89 4.06 -0.58 12.44
CA CYS A 89 5.37 -0.99 11.91
C CYS A 89 5.73 -2.41 12.36
N ASN A 90 5.58 -2.72 13.65
CA ASN A 90 5.82 -4.06 14.18
C ASN A 90 4.85 -5.10 13.60
N ALA A 91 3.57 -4.73 13.40
CA ALA A 91 2.59 -5.62 12.78
C ALA A 91 2.96 -5.97 11.34
N PHE A 92 3.47 -5.02 10.57
CA PHE A 92 3.87 -5.24 9.18
C PHE A 92 5.20 -5.98 9.08
N ASP A 93 6.24 -5.53 9.79
CA ASP A 93 7.61 -6.06 9.69
C ASP A 93 7.75 -7.42 10.39
N LYS A 94 7.46 -7.49 11.70
CA LYS A 94 7.71 -8.70 12.50
C LYS A 94 6.60 -9.74 12.45
N LYS A 95 5.33 -9.30 12.31
CA LYS A 95 4.18 -10.21 12.31
C LYS A 95 3.64 -10.51 10.92
N HIS A 96 4.25 -9.96 9.88
CA HIS A 96 3.84 -10.10 8.48
C HIS A 96 2.33 -9.86 8.24
N ARG A 97 1.75 -8.92 9.00
CA ARG A 97 0.35 -8.52 8.82
C ARG A 97 0.23 -7.57 7.65
N ARG A 98 -0.88 -7.65 6.93
CA ARG A 98 -1.20 -6.74 5.81
C ARG A 98 -2.27 -5.71 6.17
N LYS A 99 -2.79 -5.77 7.39
CA LYS A 99 -3.87 -4.88 7.86
C LYS A 99 -3.56 -4.45 9.27
N ALA A 100 -3.86 -3.19 9.56
CA ALA A 100 -3.87 -2.64 10.90
C ALA A 100 -5.11 -1.78 11.09
N LEU A 101 -5.66 -1.76 12.29
CA LEU A 101 -6.78 -0.89 12.66
C LEU A 101 -6.30 0.06 13.75
N LEU A 102 -6.41 1.37 13.48
CA LEU A 102 -6.14 2.42 14.45
C LEU A 102 -7.47 3.01 14.94
N VAL A 103 -7.79 2.83 16.21
CA VAL A 103 -8.96 3.42 16.86
C VAL A 103 -8.50 4.60 17.69
N MET A 104 -8.86 5.81 17.28
CA MET A 104 -8.41 7.05 17.89
C MET A 104 -9.59 8.02 18.05
N ALA A 105 -9.66 8.73 19.19
CA ALA A 105 -10.70 9.70 19.47
C ALA A 105 -10.70 10.88 18.47
N THR A 106 -11.81 11.58 18.34
CA THR A 106 -11.88 12.83 17.58
C THR A 106 -10.94 13.86 18.20
N GLY A 107 -10.21 14.62 17.37
CA GLY A 107 -9.24 15.61 17.85
C GLY A 107 -7.90 15.05 18.34
N SER A 108 -7.71 13.72 18.38
CA SER A 108 -6.44 13.10 18.79
C SER A 108 -5.32 13.19 17.73
N GLY A 109 -5.62 13.70 16.54
CA GLY A 109 -4.64 13.83 15.47
C GLY A 109 -4.51 12.60 14.58
N LYS A 110 -5.61 11.85 14.35
CA LYS A 110 -5.64 10.69 13.44
C LYS A 110 -4.92 10.93 12.12
N THR A 111 -5.25 12.04 11.44
CA THR A 111 -4.67 12.38 10.14
C THR A 111 -3.15 12.56 10.23
N ARG A 112 -2.65 13.24 11.27
CA ARG A 112 -1.20 13.44 11.49
C ARG A 112 -0.49 12.11 11.75
N THR A 113 -1.10 11.23 12.54
CA THR A 113 -0.57 9.88 12.79
C THR A 113 -0.45 9.08 11.50
N VAL A 114 -1.46 9.16 10.62
CA VAL A 114 -1.46 8.47 9.33
C VAL A 114 -0.43 9.09 8.36
N ILE A 115 -0.30 10.42 8.32
CA ILE A 115 0.71 11.09 7.48
C ILE A 115 2.10 10.62 7.89
N GLU A 116 2.40 10.63 9.16
CA GLU A 116 3.72 10.19 9.66
C GLU A 116 3.96 8.69 9.43
N LEU A 117 2.93 7.87 9.58
CA LEU A 117 3.04 6.45 9.21
C LEU A 117 3.38 6.28 7.72
N CYS A 118 2.76 7.05 6.83
CA CYS A 118 3.08 7.03 5.40
C CYS A 118 4.53 7.46 5.15
N HIS A 119 4.98 8.52 5.81
CA HIS A 119 6.35 9.03 5.74
C HIS A 119 7.36 7.92 6.13
N VAL A 120 7.18 7.33 7.29
CA VAL A 120 8.01 6.22 7.77
C VAL A 120 8.04 5.04 6.78
N LEU A 121 6.91 4.65 6.22
CA LEU A 121 6.83 3.52 5.29
C LEU A 121 7.44 3.84 3.91
N LEU A 122 7.32 5.07 3.44
CA LEU A 122 7.96 5.55 2.21
C LEU A 122 9.47 5.57 2.35
N ASP A 123 9.99 6.18 3.42
CA ASP A 123 11.43 6.31 3.69
C ASP A 123 12.10 4.94 3.89
N ALA A 124 11.40 4.01 4.55
CA ALA A 124 11.87 2.65 4.73
C ALA A 124 11.71 1.76 3.47
N GLY A 125 11.22 2.30 2.34
CA GLY A 125 11.06 1.58 1.08
C GLY A 125 9.98 0.49 1.09
N TRP A 126 9.00 0.60 1.99
CA TRP A 126 7.91 -0.38 2.08
C TRP A 126 6.77 -0.13 1.11
N ILE A 127 6.54 1.12 0.76
CA ILE A 127 5.48 1.55 -0.13
C ILE A 127 6.00 2.60 -1.11
N LYS A 128 5.30 2.75 -2.23
CA LYS A 128 5.51 3.79 -3.23
C LYS A 128 4.21 4.53 -3.55
N ASN A 129 3.12 3.80 -3.74
CA ASN A 129 1.84 4.36 -4.13
C ASN A 129 0.80 4.17 -3.02
N ILE A 130 0.15 5.26 -2.63
CA ILE A 130 -0.83 5.32 -1.54
C ILE A 130 -2.19 5.67 -2.11
N LEU A 131 -3.24 4.98 -1.64
CA LEU A 131 -4.63 5.34 -1.86
C LEU A 131 -5.27 5.73 -0.53
N PHE A 132 -5.72 6.98 -0.43
CA PHE A 132 -6.50 7.48 0.70
C PHE A 132 -7.97 7.55 0.33
N LEU A 133 -8.81 6.83 1.07
CA LEU A 133 -10.26 6.76 0.84
C LEU A 133 -11.03 7.38 1.99
N ALA A 134 -12.04 8.17 1.66
CA ALA A 134 -13.02 8.67 2.61
C ALA A 134 -14.44 8.58 2.05
N ASP A 135 -15.43 8.69 2.92
CA ASP A 135 -16.84 8.65 2.54
C ASP A 135 -17.35 9.95 1.92
N ARG A 136 -16.69 11.08 2.21
CA ARG A 136 -17.10 12.42 1.76
C ARG A 136 -15.98 13.21 1.13
N THR A 137 -16.29 13.94 0.06
CA THR A 137 -15.35 14.81 -0.66
C THR A 137 -14.71 15.87 0.27
N SER A 138 -15.44 16.39 1.24
CA SER A 138 -14.88 17.36 2.21
C SER A 138 -13.74 16.77 3.05
N LEU A 139 -13.85 15.49 3.44
CA LEU A 139 -12.78 14.77 4.16
C LEU A 139 -11.59 14.47 3.26
N VAL A 140 -11.84 14.13 2.00
CA VAL A 140 -10.79 13.95 0.98
C VAL A 140 -9.98 15.22 0.80
N ILE A 141 -10.64 16.38 0.64
CA ILE A 141 -10.00 17.70 0.49
C ILE A 141 -9.20 18.05 1.74
N GLN A 142 -9.78 17.85 2.92
CA GLN A 142 -9.10 18.09 4.20
C GLN A 142 -7.85 17.21 4.35
N ALA A 143 -7.95 15.95 4.04
CA ALA A 143 -6.82 15.02 4.10
C ALA A 143 -5.71 15.40 3.11
N LYS A 144 -6.05 15.66 1.83
CA LYS A 144 -5.08 16.12 0.82
C LYS A 144 -4.33 17.36 1.28
N ARG A 145 -5.06 18.36 1.83
CA ARG A 145 -4.43 19.58 2.37
C ARG A 145 -3.49 19.28 3.53
N ALA A 146 -3.89 18.42 4.45
CA ALA A 146 -3.06 18.02 5.59
C ALA A 146 -1.78 17.28 5.14
N PHE A 147 -1.87 16.38 4.16
CA PHE A 147 -0.71 15.70 3.58
C PHE A 147 0.24 16.71 2.93
N ARG A 148 -0.26 17.59 2.06
CA ARG A 148 0.56 18.63 1.40
C ARG A 148 1.29 19.54 2.38
N ASN A 149 0.65 19.88 3.51
CA ASN A 149 1.24 20.76 4.53
C ASN A 149 2.30 20.06 5.39
N ASN A 150 2.18 18.76 5.64
CA ASN A 150 3.08 18.03 6.52
C ASN A 150 4.10 17.16 5.74
N TYR A 151 3.87 16.93 4.45
CA TYR A 151 4.77 16.18 3.58
C TYR A 151 4.74 16.81 2.17
N PRO A 152 5.38 17.97 1.98
CA PRO A 152 5.30 18.76 0.72
C PRO A 152 5.93 18.06 -0.48
N ASP A 153 6.93 17.19 -0.27
CA ASP A 153 7.63 16.48 -1.34
C ASP A 153 6.82 15.30 -1.92
N LEU A 154 5.76 14.88 -1.23
CA LEU A 154 4.86 13.83 -1.73
C LEU A 154 3.94 14.38 -2.81
N SER A 155 3.99 13.81 -4.02
CA SER A 155 3.04 14.14 -5.06
C SER A 155 1.64 13.63 -4.70
N VAL A 156 0.66 14.53 -4.71
CA VAL A 156 -0.72 14.24 -4.27
C VAL A 156 -1.74 14.69 -5.31
N THR A 157 -2.77 13.87 -5.55
CA THR A 157 -3.91 14.21 -6.40
C THR A 157 -5.23 13.89 -5.70
N ASN A 158 -6.31 14.58 -6.08
CA ASN A 158 -7.67 14.31 -5.62
C ASN A 158 -8.57 14.00 -6.81
N LEU A 159 -8.94 12.76 -6.99
CA LEU A 159 -9.77 12.32 -8.11
C LEU A 159 -11.22 12.83 -8.07
N CYS A 160 -11.66 13.43 -6.96
CA CYS A 160 -12.96 14.10 -6.90
C CYS A 160 -12.98 15.42 -7.68
N ASP A 161 -11.83 16.10 -7.78
CA ASP A 161 -11.69 17.41 -8.43
C ASP A 161 -10.80 17.32 -9.69
N GLU A 162 -9.74 16.53 -9.64
CA GLU A 162 -8.70 16.38 -10.68
C GLU A 162 -8.85 15.02 -11.35
N LYS A 163 -9.95 14.81 -12.07
CA LYS A 163 -10.38 13.48 -12.57
C LYS A 163 -9.40 12.78 -13.50
N ASP A 164 -8.48 13.50 -14.13
CA ASP A 164 -7.57 12.97 -15.15
C ASP A 164 -6.10 12.93 -14.69
N ASN A 165 -5.83 13.29 -13.44
CA ASN A 165 -4.47 13.28 -12.90
C ASN A 165 -4.23 12.03 -12.04
N TYR A 166 -3.77 10.96 -12.67
CA TYR A 166 -3.55 9.65 -12.02
C TYR A 166 -2.09 9.41 -11.58
N ASN A 167 -1.14 10.28 -11.96
CA ASN A 167 0.31 10.01 -11.84
C ASN A 167 0.92 10.44 -10.50
N ALA A 168 0.11 10.67 -9.46
CA ALA A 168 0.60 11.02 -8.14
C ALA A 168 0.88 9.78 -7.29
N HIS A 169 1.90 9.85 -6.42
CA HIS A 169 2.21 8.80 -5.47
C HIS A 169 1.16 8.63 -4.37
N CYS A 170 0.41 9.69 -4.04
CA CYS A 170 -0.70 9.61 -3.12
C CYS A 170 -1.99 10.09 -3.78
N VAL A 171 -2.91 9.17 -3.99
CA VAL A 171 -4.22 9.41 -4.60
C VAL A 171 -5.27 9.51 -3.52
N PHE A 172 -6.00 10.61 -3.50
CA PHE A 172 -7.11 10.87 -2.59
C PHE A 172 -8.43 10.72 -3.36
N SER A 173 -9.38 9.97 -2.80
CA SER A 173 -10.67 9.76 -3.46
C SER A 173 -11.77 9.43 -2.46
N THR A 174 -13.02 9.59 -2.88
CA THR A 174 -14.14 8.88 -2.24
C THR A 174 -14.22 7.46 -2.78
N TYR A 175 -14.86 6.55 -2.02
CA TYR A 175 -15.14 5.19 -2.49
C TYR A 175 -15.86 5.19 -3.83
N GLN A 176 -16.89 6.03 -3.96
CA GLN A 176 -17.71 6.11 -5.17
C GLN A 176 -16.88 6.56 -6.38
N THR A 177 -16.09 7.62 -6.23
CA THR A 177 -15.22 8.12 -7.30
C THR A 177 -14.18 7.07 -7.69
N MET A 178 -13.53 6.44 -6.70
CA MET A 178 -12.51 5.42 -6.97
C MET A 178 -13.07 4.21 -7.69
N MET A 179 -14.26 3.71 -7.31
CA MET A 179 -14.92 2.60 -7.99
C MET A 179 -15.20 2.92 -9.46
N ASN A 180 -15.59 4.15 -9.76
CA ASN A 180 -15.80 4.59 -11.15
C ASN A 180 -14.48 4.70 -11.93
N CYS A 181 -13.40 5.16 -11.27
CA CYS A 181 -12.10 5.34 -11.90
C CYS A 181 -11.36 4.03 -12.14
N ILE A 182 -11.52 3.03 -11.28
CA ILE A 182 -10.73 1.79 -11.31
C ILE A 182 -10.85 1.02 -12.63
N ASP A 183 -12.01 1.12 -13.27
CA ASP A 183 -12.28 0.46 -14.54
C ASP A 183 -12.19 1.40 -15.76
N SER A 184 -12.36 2.71 -15.56
CA SER A 184 -12.42 3.70 -16.64
C SER A 184 -11.07 4.38 -16.90
N ALA A 185 -10.21 4.51 -15.87
CA ALA A 185 -8.92 5.16 -16.02
C ALA A 185 -7.96 4.28 -16.83
N LYS A 186 -7.61 4.74 -18.04
CA LYS A 186 -6.73 4.04 -18.96
C LYS A 186 -5.71 5.00 -19.55
N GLU A 187 -4.53 4.47 -19.83
CA GLU A 187 -3.48 5.10 -20.61
C GLU A 187 -3.05 4.11 -21.70
N GLU A 188 -3.07 4.51 -22.97
CA GLU A 188 -2.77 3.63 -24.10
C GLU A 188 -3.49 2.27 -24.05
N ASP A 189 -4.81 2.26 -23.79
CA ASP A 189 -5.66 1.07 -23.60
C ASP A 189 -5.33 0.17 -22.40
N ARG A 190 -4.36 0.54 -21.55
CA ARG A 190 -4.03 -0.18 -20.32
C ARG A 190 -4.69 0.46 -19.11
N LYS A 191 -5.19 -0.37 -18.18
CA LYS A 191 -5.70 0.14 -16.90
C LYS A 191 -4.57 0.75 -16.08
N ILE A 192 -4.76 1.99 -15.62
CA ILE A 192 -3.82 2.67 -14.74
C ILE A 192 -3.83 2.01 -13.36
N PHE A 193 -5.03 1.79 -12.80
CA PHE A 193 -5.18 1.19 -11.48
C PHE A 193 -5.28 -0.33 -11.58
N THR A 194 -4.14 -0.97 -11.71
CA THR A 194 -3.99 -2.42 -11.70
C THR A 194 -4.14 -3.01 -10.28
N CYS A 195 -4.23 -4.33 -10.17
CA CYS A 195 -4.36 -5.02 -8.87
C CYS A 195 -3.19 -4.77 -7.91
N GLY A 196 -2.01 -4.43 -8.43
CA GLY A 196 -0.80 -4.14 -7.68
C GLY A 196 -0.43 -2.66 -7.63
N HIS A 197 -1.28 -1.75 -8.16
CA HIS A 197 -0.93 -0.34 -8.29
C HIS A 197 -0.66 0.33 -6.93
N PHE A 198 -1.56 0.14 -5.96
CA PHE A 198 -1.41 0.73 -4.63
C PHE A 198 -0.75 -0.26 -3.65
N ASP A 199 0.23 0.24 -2.91
CA ASP A 199 0.97 -0.53 -1.90
C ASP A 199 0.34 -0.36 -0.51
N LEU A 200 -0.27 0.81 -0.26
CA LEU A 200 -1.00 1.14 0.96
C LEU A 200 -2.36 1.73 0.62
N VAL A 201 -3.41 1.24 1.31
CA VAL A 201 -4.77 1.80 1.28
C VAL A 201 -5.15 2.23 2.68
N ILE A 202 -5.68 3.46 2.83
CA ILE A 202 -6.06 4.10 4.09
C ILE A 202 -7.52 4.50 4.03
#